data_b8f4ba49fca2511c603d86c5b23385e1
#
_entry.id   b8f4ba49fca2511c603d86c5b23385e1
#
_cell.length_a   1.000
_cell.length_b   1.000
_cell.length_c   1.000
_cell.angle_alpha   90.00
_cell.angle_beta   90.00
_cell.angle_gamma   90.00
#
_symmetry.space_group_name_H-M   'P 1'
#
loop_
_entity.id
_entity.type
_entity.pdbx_description
1 polymer ?
#
loop_
_entity_poly.entity_id
_entity_poly.type
_entity_poly.pdbx_seq_one_letter_code
_entity_poly.pdbx_strand_id
1 'polypeptide(L)'
;MSVDTNIYDNQFFKNTIKFEAESAKAAVQIIMKSFNLKSVIDIGCGAGIYLKEFMDQGVEILGYDGSPAAVEESLVENKIKLRDLSKPLKLNRKFDLCLCFEVAEHLENKYSAVLVDTLMGLSDIVIFTAATPGQGPVSIGHINEQPHPFWIDLFTKKGFKYKKELSEKMRKEMENKKVVWWITKNLMIFTK
;
A
#
# COMPACT_ATOMS: atom_id res chain seq x y z
N MET A 1 -20.88 -7.40 1.30
CA MET A 1 -20.19 -7.64 2.59
C MET A 1 -18.81 -7.03 2.47
N SER A 2 -18.38 -6.25 3.44
CA SER A 2 -16.99 -5.84 3.56
C SER A 2 -16.12 -7.09 3.76
N VAL A 3 -14.83 -7.00 3.44
CA VAL A 3 -13.84 -8.05 3.70
C VAL A 3 -14.02 -8.58 5.12
N ASP A 4 -13.96 -9.90 5.29
CA ASP A 4 -13.87 -10.49 6.62
C ASP A 4 -12.46 -10.22 7.17
N THR A 5 -12.33 -9.18 7.98
CA THR A 5 -11.05 -8.79 8.59
C THR A 5 -10.56 -9.76 9.66
N ASN A 6 -11.38 -10.76 10.07
CA ASN A 6 -10.99 -11.77 11.06
C ASN A 6 -9.91 -12.73 10.55
N ILE A 7 -9.74 -12.82 9.22
CA ILE A 7 -8.62 -13.60 8.63
C ILE A 7 -7.26 -12.94 8.85
N TYR A 8 -7.22 -11.64 9.18
CA TYR A 8 -6.01 -10.86 9.48
C TYR A 8 -5.90 -10.68 10.99
N ASP A 9 -5.60 -11.77 11.70
CA ASP A 9 -5.44 -11.80 13.15
C ASP A 9 -4.03 -11.37 13.60
N ASN A 10 -3.81 -11.34 14.91
CA ASN A 10 -2.52 -10.98 15.50
C ASN A 10 -1.38 -11.90 15.02
N GLN A 11 -1.67 -13.20 14.84
CA GLN A 11 -0.65 -14.15 14.37
C GLN A 11 -0.26 -13.87 12.92
N PHE A 12 -1.22 -13.50 12.06
CA PHE A 12 -0.95 -13.06 10.70
C PHE A 12 0.03 -11.87 10.69
N PHE A 13 -0.25 -10.81 11.46
CA PHE A 13 0.64 -9.64 11.48
C PHE A 13 2.01 -9.93 12.08
N LYS A 14 2.11 -10.73 13.14
CA LYS A 14 3.40 -11.17 13.69
C LYS A 14 4.25 -11.92 12.67
N ASN A 15 3.63 -12.80 11.89
CA ASN A 15 4.29 -13.52 10.82
C ASN A 15 4.75 -12.59 9.70
N THR A 16 3.88 -11.67 9.27
CA THR A 16 4.19 -10.67 8.23
C THR A 16 5.37 -9.79 8.64
N ILE A 17 5.36 -9.25 9.87
CA ILE A 17 6.47 -8.47 10.43
C ILE A 17 7.77 -9.25 10.34
N LYS A 18 7.77 -10.48 10.83
CA LYS A 18 8.98 -11.33 10.84
C LYS A 18 9.51 -11.62 9.45
N PHE A 19 8.61 -11.83 8.49
CA PHE A 19 8.96 -12.26 7.13
C PHE A 19 9.35 -11.10 6.22
N GLU A 20 8.72 -9.93 6.39
CA GLU A 20 8.86 -8.82 5.44
C GLU A 20 9.73 -7.66 5.94
N ALA A 21 10.21 -7.65 7.19
CA ALA A 21 10.95 -6.51 7.74
C ALA A 21 12.14 -6.07 6.88
N GLU A 22 13.01 -7.00 6.48
CA GLU A 22 14.17 -6.67 5.63
C GLU A 22 13.75 -6.21 4.23
N SER A 23 12.66 -6.77 3.70
CA SER A 23 12.07 -6.37 2.43
C SER A 23 11.52 -4.94 2.51
N ALA A 24 10.79 -4.60 3.56
CA ALA A 24 10.25 -3.27 3.79
C ALA A 24 11.35 -2.22 3.91
N LYS A 25 12.42 -2.52 4.66
CA LYS A 25 13.60 -1.67 4.78
C LYS A 25 14.24 -1.38 3.43
N ALA A 26 14.47 -2.41 2.63
CA ALA A 26 15.04 -2.27 1.30
C ALA A 26 14.15 -1.44 0.37
N ALA A 27 12.84 -1.71 0.38
CA ALA A 27 11.86 -0.96 -0.42
C ALA A 27 11.82 0.53 -0.05
N VAL A 28 11.75 0.85 1.24
CA VAL A 28 11.72 2.23 1.73
C VAL A 28 13.00 2.98 1.37
N GLN A 29 14.19 2.36 1.48
CA GLN A 29 15.45 2.96 1.04
C GLN A 29 15.45 3.33 -0.45
N ILE A 30 14.84 2.49 -1.31
CA ILE A 30 14.72 2.76 -2.76
C ILE A 30 13.73 3.91 -3.00
N ILE A 31 12.60 3.91 -2.31
CA ILE A 31 11.58 4.97 -2.41
C ILE A 31 12.18 6.32 -1.98
N MET A 32 12.88 6.37 -0.84
CA MET A 32 13.51 7.58 -0.32
C MET A 32 14.60 8.15 -1.26
N LYS A 33 15.31 7.30 -2.00
CA LYS A 33 16.26 7.74 -3.03
C LYS A 33 15.57 8.36 -4.26
N SER A 34 14.34 7.94 -4.53
CA SER A 34 13.60 8.38 -5.71
C SER A 34 12.78 9.64 -5.47
N PHE A 35 12.43 9.93 -4.22
CA PHE A 35 11.58 11.05 -3.82
C PHE A 35 12.13 11.76 -2.57
N ASN A 36 12.01 13.09 -2.53
CA ASN A 36 12.33 13.88 -1.34
C ASN A 36 11.08 13.99 -0.46
N LEU A 37 10.93 13.04 0.47
CA LEU A 37 9.73 12.88 1.29
C LEU A 37 9.92 13.42 2.69
N LYS A 38 8.95 14.20 3.16
CA LYS A 38 8.82 14.68 4.56
C LYS A 38 7.62 14.05 5.26
N SER A 39 6.63 13.59 4.49
CA SER A 39 5.40 12.99 5.02
C SER A 39 4.89 11.86 4.12
N VAL A 40 4.51 10.76 4.75
CA VAL A 40 3.98 9.55 4.08
C VAL A 40 2.69 9.11 4.76
N ILE A 41 1.69 8.77 3.96
CA ILE A 41 0.49 8.07 4.42
C ILE A 41 0.41 6.70 3.75
N ASP A 42 0.02 5.69 4.53
CA ASP A 42 -0.13 4.31 4.06
C ASP A 42 -1.55 3.81 4.30
N ILE A 43 -2.22 3.39 3.24
CA ILE A 43 -3.61 2.92 3.26
C ILE A 43 -3.63 1.40 3.10
N GLY A 44 -4.09 0.71 4.15
CA GLY A 44 -3.93 -0.73 4.33
C GLY A 44 -2.53 -1.08 4.83
N CYS A 45 -2.07 -0.31 5.83
CA CYS A 45 -0.68 -0.36 6.28
C CYS A 45 -0.32 -1.59 7.11
N GLY A 46 -1.30 -2.48 7.41
CA GLY A 46 -1.07 -3.57 8.35
C GLY A 46 -0.53 -3.07 9.69
N ALA A 47 0.41 -3.79 10.27
CA ALA A 47 1.10 -3.40 11.49
C ALA A 47 2.14 -2.27 11.30
N GLY A 48 2.26 -1.70 10.09
CA GLY A 48 3.09 -0.52 9.80
C GLY A 48 4.56 -0.81 9.55
N ILE A 49 4.90 -1.94 8.96
CA ILE A 49 6.31 -2.30 8.68
C ILE A 49 7.00 -1.29 7.77
N TYR A 50 6.32 -0.80 6.72
CA TYR A 50 6.84 0.27 5.85
C TYR A 50 6.86 1.62 6.56
N LEU A 51 5.81 1.94 7.33
CA LEU A 51 5.74 3.19 8.10
C LEU A 51 6.88 3.28 9.12
N LYS A 52 7.22 2.18 9.80
CA LYS A 52 8.34 2.12 10.74
C LYS A 52 9.65 2.53 10.06
N GLU A 53 9.92 1.99 8.87
CA GLU A 53 11.14 2.31 8.12
C GLU A 53 11.20 3.77 7.66
N PHE A 54 10.06 4.38 7.28
CA PHE A 54 9.99 5.82 7.00
C PHE A 54 10.20 6.66 8.25
N MET A 55 9.59 6.29 9.37
CA MET A 55 9.74 6.97 10.66
C MET A 55 11.19 6.97 11.12
N ASP A 56 11.90 5.85 10.96
CA ASP A 56 13.33 5.72 11.32
C ASP A 56 14.24 6.61 10.47
N GLN A 57 13.76 7.08 9.32
CA GLN A 57 14.44 8.06 8.46
C GLN A 57 13.96 9.51 8.69
N GLY A 58 13.18 9.75 9.75
CA GLY A 58 12.71 11.08 10.14
C GLY A 58 11.53 11.60 9.34
N VAL A 59 10.81 10.73 8.61
CA VAL A 59 9.62 11.08 7.85
C VAL A 59 8.39 11.08 8.75
N GLU A 60 7.53 12.10 8.64
CA GLU A 60 6.22 12.09 9.29
C GLU A 60 5.34 11.01 8.68
N ILE A 61 4.69 10.20 9.52
CA ILE A 61 3.91 9.05 9.07
C ILE A 61 2.48 9.06 9.60
N LEU A 62 1.57 8.47 8.83
CA LEU A 62 0.21 8.14 9.25
C LEU A 62 -0.24 6.86 8.50
N GLY A 63 -0.89 5.94 9.19
CA GLY A 63 -1.45 4.72 8.61
C GLY A 63 -2.93 4.55 8.87
N TYR A 64 -3.60 3.88 7.97
CA TYR A 64 -4.96 3.38 8.16
C TYR A 64 -5.03 1.92 7.76
N ASP A 65 -5.69 1.12 8.59
CA ASP A 65 -5.97 -0.29 8.28
C ASP A 65 -7.39 -0.70 8.70
N GLY A 66 -7.91 -1.73 8.04
CA GLY A 66 -9.25 -2.26 8.31
C GLY A 66 -9.29 -3.28 9.44
N SER A 67 -8.15 -3.86 9.84
CA SER A 67 -8.08 -4.88 10.87
C SER A 67 -7.75 -4.27 12.25
N PRO A 68 -8.54 -4.60 13.30
CA PRO A 68 -8.18 -4.26 14.68
C PRO A 68 -6.81 -4.82 15.08
N ALA A 69 -6.48 -6.03 14.66
CA ALA A 69 -5.20 -6.67 14.97
C ALA A 69 -3.99 -5.92 14.37
N ALA A 70 -4.17 -5.25 13.23
CA ALA A 70 -3.13 -4.38 12.68
C ALA A 70 -2.77 -3.22 13.63
N VAL A 71 -3.79 -2.66 14.30
CA VAL A 71 -3.59 -1.58 15.27
C VAL A 71 -2.97 -2.12 16.56
N GLU A 72 -3.40 -3.29 17.02
CA GLU A 72 -2.87 -3.95 18.23
C GLU A 72 -1.40 -4.35 18.08
N GLU A 73 -1.00 -4.88 16.91
CA GLU A 73 0.38 -5.30 16.61
C GLU A 73 1.23 -4.16 16.00
N SER A 74 0.78 -2.91 16.12
CA SER A 74 1.43 -1.75 15.50
C SER A 74 2.89 -1.58 15.93
N LEU A 75 3.77 -1.46 14.95
CA LEU A 75 5.19 -1.11 15.12
C LEU A 75 5.42 0.40 15.30
N VAL A 76 4.38 1.21 15.14
CA VAL A 76 4.44 2.68 15.16
C VAL A 76 3.36 3.23 16.07
N GLU A 77 3.72 3.46 17.33
CA GLU A 77 2.78 3.84 18.39
C GLU A 77 1.91 5.04 18.00
N ASN A 78 0.58 4.89 18.15
CA ASN A 78 -0.43 5.93 17.88
C ASN A 78 -0.44 6.50 16.44
N LYS A 79 0.24 5.85 15.47
CA LYS A 79 0.30 6.29 14.07
C LYS A 79 -0.63 5.50 13.14
N ILE A 80 -1.17 4.37 13.57
CA ILE A 80 -2.14 3.58 12.80
C ILE A 80 -3.53 3.80 13.37
N LYS A 81 -4.49 4.01 12.48
CA LYS A 81 -5.89 4.22 12.84
C LYS A 81 -6.78 3.17 12.16
N LEU A 82 -7.69 2.59 12.92
CA LEU A 82 -8.68 1.66 12.40
C LEU A 82 -9.65 2.39 11.45
N ARG A 83 -9.83 1.88 10.25
CA ARG A 83 -10.73 2.46 9.25
C ARG A 83 -11.23 1.43 8.24
N ASP A 84 -12.52 1.41 7.98
CA ASP A 84 -13.12 0.69 6.84
C ASP A 84 -12.65 1.33 5.52
N LEU A 85 -11.78 0.64 4.79
CA LEU A 85 -11.17 1.12 3.54
C LEU A 85 -12.12 1.05 2.34
N SER A 86 -13.29 0.43 2.48
CA SER A 86 -14.38 0.49 1.49
C SER A 86 -15.12 1.84 1.51
N LYS A 87 -14.86 2.69 2.52
CA LYS A 87 -15.46 4.00 2.70
C LYS A 87 -14.50 5.13 2.31
N PRO A 88 -15.00 6.22 1.75
CA PRO A 88 -14.15 7.37 1.43
C PRO A 88 -13.40 7.89 2.67
N LEU A 89 -12.12 8.16 2.53
CA LEU A 89 -11.31 8.86 3.52
C LEU A 89 -10.89 10.21 2.97
N LYS A 90 -11.19 11.28 3.70
CA LYS A 90 -10.75 12.64 3.39
C LYS A 90 -10.06 13.23 4.60
N LEU A 91 -8.91 13.83 4.38
CA LEU A 91 -8.16 14.57 5.38
C LEU A 91 -8.01 16.04 4.92
N ASN A 92 -7.84 16.96 5.89
CA ASN A 92 -7.67 18.39 5.58
C ASN A 92 -6.23 18.74 5.17
N ARG A 93 -5.44 17.73 4.78
CA ARG A 93 -4.06 17.89 4.31
C ARG A 93 -3.71 16.79 3.30
N LYS A 94 -2.67 17.05 2.53
CA LYS A 94 -1.99 16.04 1.70
C LYS A 94 -0.66 15.64 2.32
N PHE A 95 -0.19 14.48 1.91
CA PHE A 95 1.12 13.93 2.19
C PHE A 95 1.99 13.98 0.92
N ASP A 96 3.31 13.93 1.07
CA ASP A 96 4.23 13.90 -0.07
C ASP A 96 4.10 12.59 -0.85
N LEU A 97 3.75 11.49 -0.16
CA LEU A 97 3.53 10.18 -0.76
C LEU A 97 2.34 9.48 -0.09
N CYS A 98 1.53 8.81 -0.90
CA CYS A 98 0.56 7.82 -0.44
C CYS A 98 1.00 6.43 -0.90
N LEU A 99 1.12 5.49 0.04
CA LEU A 99 1.29 4.06 -0.23
C LEU A 99 -0.04 3.34 -0.15
N CYS A 100 -0.18 2.27 -0.94
CA CYS A 100 -1.23 1.29 -0.81
C CYS A 100 -0.72 -0.03 -1.42
N PHE A 101 -0.27 -0.94 -0.56
CA PHE A 101 0.40 -2.17 -0.98
C PHE A 101 -0.42 -3.41 -0.65
N GLU A 102 -0.82 -4.17 -1.70
CA GLU A 102 -1.56 -5.44 -1.60
C GLU A 102 -2.84 -5.29 -0.74
N VAL A 103 -3.70 -4.35 -1.12
CA VAL A 103 -4.96 -4.01 -0.42
C VAL A 103 -6.17 -4.17 -1.32
N ALA A 104 -6.07 -3.70 -2.56
CA ALA A 104 -7.22 -3.55 -3.44
C ALA A 104 -7.84 -4.89 -3.86
N GLU A 105 -7.06 -5.95 -3.90
CA GLU A 105 -7.49 -7.33 -4.13
C GLU A 105 -8.35 -7.92 -3.02
N HIS A 106 -8.28 -7.32 -1.84
CA HIS A 106 -9.09 -7.71 -0.68
C HIS A 106 -10.42 -6.95 -0.57
N LEU A 107 -10.62 -5.91 -1.38
CA LEU A 107 -11.86 -5.15 -1.43
C LEU A 107 -12.72 -5.61 -2.62
N GLU A 108 -14.04 -5.71 -2.44
CA GLU A 108 -14.93 -5.99 -3.58
C GLU A 108 -14.74 -4.96 -4.69
N ASN A 109 -14.80 -5.38 -5.96
CA ASN A 109 -14.54 -4.53 -7.13
C ASN A 109 -15.36 -3.21 -7.13
N LYS A 110 -16.58 -3.24 -6.62
CA LYS A 110 -17.41 -2.02 -6.50
C LYS A 110 -16.79 -0.90 -5.66
N TYR A 111 -15.78 -1.21 -4.81
CA TYR A 111 -15.07 -0.24 -3.99
C TYR A 111 -13.73 0.23 -4.61
N SER A 112 -13.30 -0.35 -5.73
CA SER A 112 -12.05 0.03 -6.39
C SER A 112 -11.96 1.52 -6.71
N ALA A 113 -13.06 2.11 -7.20
CA ALA A 113 -13.12 3.55 -7.48
C ALA A 113 -13.03 4.41 -6.21
N VAL A 114 -13.64 3.97 -5.11
CA VAL A 114 -13.61 4.67 -3.82
C VAL A 114 -12.20 4.65 -3.23
N LEU A 115 -11.51 3.50 -3.30
CA LEU A 115 -10.12 3.38 -2.86
C LEU A 115 -9.23 4.34 -3.67
N VAL A 116 -9.29 4.29 -5.00
CA VAL A 116 -8.49 5.17 -5.86
C VAL A 116 -8.77 6.65 -5.59
N ASP A 117 -10.03 7.06 -5.42
CA ASP A 117 -10.38 8.44 -5.05
C ASP A 117 -9.79 8.85 -3.70
N THR A 118 -9.78 7.93 -2.75
CA THR A 118 -9.13 8.14 -1.44
C THR A 118 -7.64 8.39 -1.62
N LEU A 119 -6.91 7.49 -2.31
CA LEU A 119 -5.46 7.60 -2.51
C LEU A 119 -5.08 8.92 -3.20
N MET A 120 -5.79 9.28 -4.29
CA MET A 120 -5.57 10.51 -5.05
C MET A 120 -5.92 11.78 -4.25
N GLY A 121 -6.84 11.68 -3.31
CA GLY A 121 -7.18 12.77 -2.40
C GLY A 121 -6.11 13.04 -1.35
N LEU A 122 -5.31 12.03 -1.00
CA LEU A 122 -4.33 12.08 0.10
C LEU A 122 -2.93 12.50 -0.35
N SER A 123 -2.56 12.29 -1.62
CA SER A 123 -1.25 12.69 -2.15
C SER A 123 -1.32 12.95 -3.66
N ASP A 124 -0.38 13.73 -4.17
CA ASP A 124 -0.15 13.88 -5.62
C ASP A 124 0.82 12.81 -6.17
N ILE A 125 1.40 11.97 -5.32
CA ILE A 125 2.23 10.81 -5.66
C ILE A 125 1.66 9.59 -4.96
N VAL A 126 1.31 8.56 -5.71
CA VAL A 126 0.82 7.28 -5.19
C VAL A 126 1.73 6.15 -5.68
N ILE A 127 2.23 5.33 -4.76
CA ILE A 127 2.84 4.03 -5.07
C ILE A 127 1.84 2.96 -4.66
N PHE A 128 1.44 2.17 -5.63
CA PHE A 128 0.33 1.23 -5.51
C PHE A 128 0.77 -0.16 -5.98
N THR A 129 0.39 -1.18 -5.22
CA THR A 129 0.43 -2.58 -5.67
C THR A 129 -0.91 -3.24 -5.43
N ALA A 130 -1.25 -4.20 -6.27
CA ALA A 130 -2.40 -5.08 -6.09
C ALA A 130 -2.17 -6.38 -6.84
N ALA A 131 -2.58 -7.50 -6.26
CA ALA A 131 -2.45 -8.81 -6.87
C ALA A 131 -3.13 -8.88 -8.23
N THR A 132 -2.41 -9.46 -9.19
CA THR A 132 -2.93 -9.73 -10.54
C THR A 132 -3.60 -11.10 -10.63
N PRO A 133 -4.53 -11.34 -11.58
CA PRO A 133 -5.18 -12.63 -11.74
C PRO A 133 -4.19 -13.78 -11.82
N GLY A 134 -4.47 -14.84 -11.06
CA GLY A 134 -3.63 -16.04 -10.99
C GLY A 134 -2.55 -16.00 -9.90
N GLN A 135 -2.52 -14.98 -9.05
CA GLN A 135 -1.70 -15.01 -7.82
C GLN A 135 -2.38 -15.83 -6.71
N GLY A 136 -3.62 -16.16 -6.88
CA GLY A 136 -4.68 -16.51 -6.00
C GLY A 136 -4.77 -17.77 -5.22
N PRO A 137 -4.52 -19.04 -5.54
CA PRO A 137 -5.00 -20.08 -4.64
C PRO A 137 -4.23 -20.19 -3.31
N VAL A 138 -3.10 -19.49 -3.19
CA VAL A 138 -2.28 -19.44 -1.96
C VAL A 138 -2.55 -18.15 -1.17
N SER A 139 -3.30 -17.21 -1.75
CA SER A 139 -3.49 -15.88 -1.17
C SER A 139 -4.79 -15.83 -0.38
N ILE A 140 -4.66 -15.61 0.92
CA ILE A 140 -5.80 -15.50 1.84
C ILE A 140 -6.59 -14.22 1.53
N GLY A 141 -7.90 -14.35 1.28
CA GLY A 141 -8.81 -13.21 1.18
C GLY A 141 -8.80 -12.44 -0.14
N HIS A 142 -8.16 -12.94 -1.22
CA HIS A 142 -8.25 -12.31 -2.53
C HIS A 142 -9.63 -12.53 -3.16
N ILE A 143 -10.35 -11.45 -3.39
CA ILE A 143 -11.70 -11.44 -3.99
C ILE A 143 -11.81 -10.53 -5.22
N ASN A 144 -10.74 -9.77 -5.54
CA ASN A 144 -10.73 -8.76 -6.60
C ASN A 144 -9.36 -8.64 -7.26
N GLU A 145 -8.77 -9.75 -7.71
CA GLU A 145 -7.56 -9.70 -8.49
C GLU A 145 -7.84 -9.06 -9.86
N GLN A 146 -7.17 -7.95 -10.14
CA GLN A 146 -7.34 -7.20 -11.38
C GLN A 146 -6.01 -7.03 -12.11
N PRO A 147 -6.00 -7.06 -13.46
CA PRO A 147 -4.77 -6.82 -14.22
C PRO A 147 -4.32 -5.35 -14.09
N HIS A 148 -3.01 -5.08 -14.19
CA HIS A 148 -2.47 -3.72 -14.11
C HIS A 148 -3.20 -2.69 -14.99
N PRO A 149 -3.60 -2.99 -16.25
CA PRO A 149 -4.36 -2.03 -17.06
C PRO A 149 -5.66 -1.55 -16.42
N PHE A 150 -6.34 -2.38 -15.63
CA PHE A 150 -7.55 -1.97 -14.90
C PHE A 150 -7.26 -0.81 -13.93
N TRP A 151 -6.21 -0.94 -13.12
CA TRP A 151 -5.81 0.09 -12.17
C TRP A 151 -5.27 1.32 -12.87
N ILE A 152 -4.42 1.13 -13.90
CA ILE A 152 -3.88 2.24 -14.70
C ILE A 152 -5.02 3.06 -15.31
N ASP A 153 -6.02 2.42 -15.90
CA ASP A 153 -7.20 3.08 -16.49
C ASP A 153 -7.99 3.85 -15.41
N LEU A 154 -8.18 3.25 -14.23
CA LEU A 154 -8.94 3.86 -13.15
C LEU A 154 -8.26 5.14 -12.61
N PHE A 155 -6.95 5.13 -12.42
CA PHE A 155 -6.19 6.31 -12.00
C PHE A 155 -6.13 7.38 -13.11
N THR A 156 -5.91 6.96 -14.36
CA THR A 156 -5.73 7.92 -15.48
C THR A 156 -7.02 8.61 -15.85
N LYS A 157 -8.16 7.91 -15.84
CA LYS A 157 -9.50 8.54 -16.06
C LYS A 157 -9.81 9.63 -15.03
N LYS A 158 -9.18 9.57 -13.86
CA LYS A 158 -9.35 10.55 -12.78
C LYS A 158 -8.26 11.64 -12.77
N GLY A 159 -7.37 11.68 -13.78
CA GLY A 159 -6.40 12.75 -14.00
C GLY A 159 -5.00 12.50 -13.44
N PHE A 160 -4.69 11.29 -12.93
CA PHE A 160 -3.32 10.90 -12.60
C PHE A 160 -2.61 10.31 -13.83
N LYS A 161 -1.29 10.40 -13.86
CA LYS A 161 -0.43 9.85 -14.91
C LYS A 161 0.30 8.61 -14.40
N TYR A 162 0.18 7.49 -15.10
CA TYR A 162 1.01 6.33 -14.83
C TYR A 162 2.46 6.60 -15.24
N LYS A 163 3.38 6.46 -14.30
CA LYS A 163 4.82 6.68 -14.49
C LYS A 163 5.51 5.36 -14.84
N LYS A 164 5.25 4.87 -16.05
CA LYS A 164 5.70 3.54 -16.51
C LYS A 164 7.20 3.32 -16.29
N GLU A 165 8.05 4.17 -16.84
CA GLU A 165 9.50 4.04 -16.78
C GLU A 165 10.03 4.06 -15.33
N LEU A 166 9.46 4.95 -14.49
CA LEU A 166 9.83 5.02 -13.09
C LEU A 166 9.39 3.77 -12.33
N SER A 167 8.20 3.23 -12.63
CA SER A 167 7.71 1.98 -12.04
C SER A 167 8.62 0.80 -12.41
N GLU A 168 8.98 0.66 -13.68
CA GLU A 168 9.87 -0.39 -14.17
C GLU A 168 11.28 -0.29 -13.57
N LYS A 169 11.83 0.92 -13.49
CA LYS A 169 13.11 1.18 -12.83
C LYS A 169 13.07 0.77 -11.35
N MET A 170 12.04 1.21 -10.63
CA MET A 170 11.89 0.91 -9.20
C MET A 170 11.69 -0.58 -8.95
N ARG A 171 10.88 -1.27 -9.76
CA ARG A 171 10.73 -2.74 -9.71
C ARG A 171 12.08 -3.44 -9.81
N LYS A 172 12.88 -3.09 -10.83
CA LYS A 172 14.20 -3.69 -11.06
C LYS A 172 15.17 -3.45 -9.89
N GLU A 173 15.16 -2.24 -9.31
CA GLU A 173 15.97 -1.94 -8.13
C GLU A 173 15.52 -2.76 -6.92
N MET A 174 14.21 -2.91 -6.71
CA MET A 174 13.63 -3.71 -5.63
C MET A 174 13.93 -5.21 -5.80
N GLU A 175 13.82 -5.75 -7.01
CA GLU A 175 14.22 -7.14 -7.34
C GLU A 175 15.69 -7.40 -6.99
N ASN A 176 16.59 -6.50 -7.39
CA ASN A 176 18.02 -6.58 -7.08
C ASN A 176 18.32 -6.57 -5.58
N LYS A 177 17.44 -5.96 -4.78
CA LYS A 177 17.54 -5.90 -3.32
C LYS A 177 16.71 -6.97 -2.62
N LYS A 178 16.15 -7.92 -3.37
CA LYS A 178 15.34 -9.04 -2.87
C LYS A 178 14.12 -8.59 -2.07
N VAL A 179 13.51 -7.46 -2.44
CA VAL A 179 12.19 -7.08 -1.96
C VAL A 179 11.21 -8.17 -2.39
N VAL A 180 10.25 -8.50 -1.56
CA VAL A 180 9.28 -9.57 -1.80
C VAL A 180 8.62 -9.44 -3.18
N TRP A 181 8.49 -10.58 -3.87
CA TRP A 181 8.17 -10.61 -5.29
C TRP A 181 6.79 -10.03 -5.63
N TRP A 182 5.82 -10.13 -4.74
CA TRP A 182 4.48 -9.57 -4.95
C TRP A 182 4.49 -8.04 -4.99
N ILE A 183 5.29 -7.38 -4.15
CA ILE A 183 5.49 -5.93 -4.24
C ILE A 183 6.20 -5.58 -5.54
N THR A 184 7.32 -6.24 -5.87
CA THR A 184 8.10 -5.91 -7.07
C THR A 184 7.31 -6.14 -8.35
N LYS A 185 6.59 -7.26 -8.46
CA LYS A 185 5.78 -7.61 -9.62
C LYS A 185 4.65 -6.60 -9.87
N ASN A 186 3.98 -6.19 -8.79
CA ASN A 186 2.72 -5.44 -8.87
C ASN A 186 2.88 -3.91 -8.79
N LEU A 187 4.07 -3.39 -8.52
CA LEU A 187 4.30 -1.97 -8.24
C LEU A 187 3.95 -1.08 -9.44
N MET A 188 3.13 -0.08 -9.18
CA MET A 188 2.75 0.98 -10.10
C MET A 188 2.89 2.34 -9.41
N ILE A 189 3.43 3.34 -10.12
CA ILE A 189 3.61 4.70 -9.62
C ILE A 189 2.71 5.63 -10.43
N PHE A 190 1.93 6.42 -9.71
CA PHE A 190 1.03 7.41 -10.29
C PHE A 190 1.34 8.80 -9.74
N THR A 191 1.25 9.83 -10.60
CA THR A 191 1.40 11.23 -10.19
C THR A 191 0.29 12.07 -10.81
N LYS A 192 -0.08 13.13 -10.12
CA LYS A 192 -0.98 14.15 -10.65
C LYS A 192 -0.34 14.92 -11.80
#